data_9590c7d15c379904f4e6ca32e82c5cff
#
_entry.id   9590c7d15c379904f4e6ca32e82c5cff
#
_cell.length_a   1.000
_cell.length_b   1.000
_cell.length_c   1.000
_cell.angle_alpha   90.00
_cell.angle_beta   90.00
_cell.angle_gamma   90.00
#
_symmetry.space_group_name_H-M   'P 1'
#
loop_
_entity.id
_entity.type
_entity.pdbx_description
1 polymer ?
#
loop_
_entity_poly.entity_id
_entity_poly.type
_entity_poly.pdbx_seq_one_letter_code
_entity_poly.pdbx_strand_id
1 'polypeptide(L)'
;MAEKKTPSKVRGVYERDPGSGIWWIRFTETGKIRREKVGRRSDAIALYQKRKAEARAGIKLPSNLRQQPIIISELGEEAKQWYKDHDKRDLRTFTGRMDLIIKELGSRAADTVKPKEIDDWLSSHPRWSPATKNRYKTVLSKAYQLALRNDKVSRNPVRSVEHRNEGDGRIRYLRPEEEISLKAAIASRCPGHMPAFVFALHTGLRKSEQFGLRWSDVDMSRKVIIVPHPKNNRSREITMNETCFTVIQDLYKNRPDDDRIFRSDRYKKRPIIDIKKAFESAVKETKIEDFTWHCLRHTFITRLVQAGVDLRTVQYLAGHQSLAMTGRYAHFAPALNQAAVRRLDPIAVH
;
A
#
# COMPACT_ATOMS: atom_id res chain seq x y z
N MET A 1 -22.08 -59.21 -36.65
CA MET A 1 -20.66 -58.77 -36.42
C MET A 1 -20.43 -57.46 -37.16
N ALA A 2 -20.38 -56.33 -36.44
CA ALA A 2 -20.13 -55.03 -37.05
C ALA A 2 -18.62 -54.83 -37.17
N GLU A 3 -18.14 -54.66 -38.39
CA GLU A 3 -16.76 -54.35 -38.69
C GLU A 3 -16.36 -53.03 -38.02
N LYS A 4 -15.44 -53.05 -37.07
CA LYS A 4 -14.78 -51.86 -36.53
C LYS A 4 -13.97 -51.20 -37.64
N LYS A 5 -14.51 -50.16 -38.28
CA LYS A 5 -13.76 -49.30 -39.20
C LYS A 5 -12.53 -48.74 -38.48
N THR A 6 -11.33 -49.17 -38.91
CA THR A 6 -10.08 -48.60 -38.45
C THR A 6 -10.05 -47.12 -38.72
N PRO A 7 -9.83 -46.25 -37.71
CA PRO A 7 -9.92 -44.80 -37.93
C PRO A 7 -8.80 -44.35 -38.89
N SER A 8 -9.17 -43.66 -39.95
CA SER A 8 -8.29 -43.17 -41.03
C SER A 8 -7.06 -42.43 -40.45
N LYS A 9 -5.87 -42.82 -40.90
CA LYS A 9 -4.61 -42.25 -40.45
C LYS A 9 -4.44 -40.85 -41.09
N VAL A 10 -4.60 -39.79 -40.32
CA VAL A 10 -4.40 -38.43 -40.80
C VAL A 10 -2.89 -38.13 -40.83
N ARG A 11 -2.34 -37.91 -42.05
CA ARG A 11 -0.92 -37.60 -42.24
C ARG A 11 -0.55 -36.29 -41.52
N GLY A 12 0.34 -36.35 -40.52
CA GLY A 12 0.74 -35.18 -39.72
C GLY A 12 0.13 -35.10 -38.33
N VAL A 13 -0.77 -36.06 -38.00
CA VAL A 13 -1.31 -36.22 -36.63
C VAL A 13 -0.82 -37.60 -36.10
N TYR A 14 -0.11 -37.59 -34.99
CA TYR A 14 0.52 -38.79 -34.45
C TYR A 14 0.60 -38.75 -32.92
N GLU A 15 0.66 -39.90 -32.36
CA GLU A 15 0.96 -40.10 -30.93
C GLU A 15 2.48 -40.27 -30.77
N ARG A 16 3.14 -39.47 -29.96
CA ARG A 16 4.60 -39.55 -29.79
C ARG A 16 5.01 -40.80 -29.03
N ASP A 17 4.23 -41.08 -27.95
CA ASP A 17 4.41 -42.29 -27.15
C ASP A 17 3.14 -43.10 -27.35
N PRO A 18 3.22 -44.27 -28.10
CA PRO A 18 2.05 -45.08 -28.45
C PRO A 18 1.29 -45.50 -27.18
N GLY A 19 -0.03 -45.28 -27.14
CA GLY A 19 -0.88 -45.63 -26.00
C GLY A 19 -0.99 -44.54 -24.91
N SER A 20 -0.28 -43.44 -25.04
CA SER A 20 -0.34 -42.33 -24.06
C SER A 20 -1.64 -41.49 -24.11
N GLY A 21 -2.41 -41.64 -25.19
CA GLY A 21 -3.58 -40.82 -25.43
C GLY A 21 -3.26 -39.36 -25.78
N ILE A 22 -1.97 -39.00 -25.90
CA ILE A 22 -1.50 -37.64 -26.15
C ILE A 22 -1.07 -37.49 -27.59
N TRP A 23 -1.87 -36.77 -28.35
CA TRP A 23 -1.67 -36.57 -29.77
C TRP A 23 -0.93 -35.28 -30.08
N TRP A 24 -0.08 -35.33 -31.12
CA TRP A 24 0.74 -34.27 -31.62
C TRP A 24 0.38 -33.98 -33.09
N ILE A 25 0.58 -32.75 -33.52
CA ILE A 25 0.52 -32.38 -34.93
C ILE A 25 1.91 -32.02 -35.46
N ARG A 26 2.14 -32.32 -36.75
CA ARG A 26 3.34 -31.93 -37.49
C ARG A 26 2.89 -31.29 -38.80
N PHE A 27 3.23 -30.01 -39.00
CA PHE A 27 2.90 -29.25 -40.20
C PHE A 27 4.09 -28.43 -40.67
N THR A 28 4.09 -27.97 -41.92
CA THR A 28 5.13 -27.11 -42.47
C THR A 28 4.61 -25.69 -42.56
N GLU A 29 5.34 -24.76 -41.99
CA GLU A 29 5.09 -23.32 -42.06
C GLU A 29 6.34 -22.61 -42.56
N THR A 30 6.18 -21.82 -43.63
CA THR A 30 7.32 -21.08 -44.28
C THR A 30 8.56 -21.94 -44.49
N GLY A 31 8.38 -23.18 -44.97
CA GLY A 31 9.49 -24.12 -45.26
C GLY A 31 10.06 -24.84 -44.03
N LYS A 32 9.62 -24.51 -42.81
CA LYS A 32 10.09 -25.17 -41.57
C LYS A 32 9.03 -26.10 -40.98
N ILE A 33 9.48 -27.25 -40.49
CA ILE A 33 8.61 -28.25 -39.83
C ILE A 33 8.33 -27.79 -38.39
N ARG A 34 7.02 -27.64 -38.07
CA ARG A 34 6.51 -27.36 -36.74
C ARG A 34 5.86 -28.59 -36.12
N ARG A 35 5.95 -28.72 -34.80
CA ARG A 35 5.33 -29.78 -34.02
C ARG A 35 4.63 -29.16 -32.80
N GLU A 36 3.34 -29.47 -32.60
CA GLU A 36 2.56 -28.97 -31.47
C GLU A 36 1.92 -30.13 -30.73
N LYS A 37 1.95 -30.11 -29.39
CA LYS A 37 1.27 -31.08 -28.50
C LYS A 37 -0.17 -30.60 -28.32
N VAL A 38 -1.16 -31.47 -28.55
CA VAL A 38 -2.58 -31.07 -28.55
C VAL A 38 -3.37 -31.79 -27.45
N GLY A 39 -3.15 -33.06 -27.21
CA GLY A 39 -3.91 -33.85 -26.25
C GLY A 39 -4.83 -34.85 -26.93
N ARG A 40 -6.13 -34.61 -27.04
CA ARG A 40 -7.08 -35.55 -27.66
C ARG A 40 -6.92 -35.62 -29.17
N ARG A 41 -7.16 -36.84 -29.72
CA ARG A 41 -7.04 -37.09 -31.16
C ARG A 41 -7.94 -36.22 -32.03
N SER A 42 -9.21 -36.02 -31.62
CA SER A 42 -10.18 -35.15 -32.31
C SER A 42 -9.65 -33.74 -32.48
N ASP A 43 -9.12 -33.17 -31.37
CA ASP A 43 -8.63 -31.79 -31.31
C ASP A 43 -7.36 -31.65 -32.14
N ALA A 44 -6.50 -32.68 -32.14
CA ALA A 44 -5.31 -32.74 -32.99
C ALA A 44 -5.65 -32.75 -34.49
N ILE A 45 -6.70 -33.44 -34.90
CA ILE A 45 -7.17 -33.44 -36.30
C ILE A 45 -7.71 -32.06 -36.68
N ALA A 46 -8.55 -31.49 -35.86
CA ALA A 46 -9.13 -30.16 -36.09
C ALA A 46 -8.05 -29.07 -36.16
N LEU A 47 -7.12 -29.09 -35.21
CA LEU A 47 -6.01 -28.12 -35.19
C LEU A 47 -5.07 -28.29 -36.38
N TYR A 48 -4.76 -29.53 -36.78
CA TYR A 48 -3.93 -29.80 -37.94
C TYR A 48 -4.57 -29.24 -39.22
N GLN A 49 -5.87 -29.45 -39.44
CA GLN A 49 -6.60 -28.90 -40.56
C GLN A 49 -6.57 -27.37 -40.57
N LYS A 50 -6.79 -26.73 -39.40
CA LYS A 50 -6.71 -25.29 -39.22
C LYS A 50 -5.31 -24.76 -39.56
N ARG A 51 -4.26 -25.35 -39.02
CA ARG A 51 -2.85 -24.95 -39.30
C ARG A 51 -2.48 -25.13 -40.79
N LYS A 52 -2.98 -26.18 -41.41
CA LYS A 52 -2.75 -26.42 -42.82
C LYS A 52 -3.46 -25.39 -43.74
N ALA A 53 -4.67 -24.96 -43.35
CA ALA A 53 -5.40 -23.89 -44.03
C ALA A 53 -4.71 -22.53 -43.85
N GLU A 54 -4.29 -22.19 -42.63
CA GLU A 54 -3.55 -20.97 -42.30
C GLU A 54 -2.21 -20.89 -43.07
N ALA A 55 -1.46 -22.01 -43.15
CA ALA A 55 -0.21 -22.07 -43.87
C ALA A 55 -0.41 -21.90 -45.38
N ARG A 56 -1.52 -22.41 -45.97
CA ARG A 56 -1.89 -22.22 -47.37
C ARG A 56 -2.34 -20.79 -47.66
N ALA A 57 -3.02 -20.14 -46.69
CA ALA A 57 -3.47 -18.76 -46.83
C ALA A 57 -2.35 -17.72 -46.65
N GLY A 58 -1.10 -18.16 -46.38
CA GLY A 58 0.01 -17.27 -46.12
C GLY A 58 -0.10 -16.45 -44.85
N ILE A 59 -1.05 -16.81 -44.00
CA ILE A 59 -1.27 -16.11 -42.73
C ILE A 59 -0.08 -16.44 -41.79
N LYS A 60 0.72 -15.43 -41.48
CA LYS A 60 1.77 -15.55 -40.48
C LYS A 60 1.13 -15.85 -39.11
N LEU A 61 1.68 -16.83 -38.38
CA LEU A 61 1.31 -17.04 -37.00
C LEU A 61 1.32 -15.72 -36.22
N PRO A 62 0.33 -15.43 -35.37
CA PRO A 62 0.34 -14.26 -34.55
C PRO A 62 1.66 -14.08 -33.83
N SER A 63 2.17 -12.86 -33.75
CA SER A 63 3.49 -12.55 -33.18
C SER A 63 3.69 -13.02 -31.75
N ASN A 64 2.59 -13.17 -31.00
CA ASN A 64 2.58 -13.69 -29.62
C ASN A 64 3.02 -15.16 -29.50
N LEU A 65 2.94 -15.98 -30.58
CA LEU A 65 3.49 -17.35 -30.61
C LEU A 65 5.00 -17.41 -30.92
N ARG A 66 5.63 -16.28 -31.25
CA ARG A 66 7.06 -16.16 -31.54
C ARG A 66 7.85 -15.48 -30.43
N GLN A 67 7.19 -14.79 -29.50
CA GLN A 67 7.86 -14.11 -28.41
C GLN A 67 8.29 -15.16 -27.35
N GLN A 68 9.52 -15.03 -26.88
CA GLN A 68 9.92 -15.74 -25.68
C GLN A 68 8.96 -15.33 -24.55
N PRO A 69 8.53 -16.28 -23.70
CA PRO A 69 7.63 -15.94 -22.62
C PRO A 69 8.30 -14.89 -21.74
N ILE A 70 7.65 -13.75 -21.57
CA ILE A 70 8.14 -12.70 -20.69
C ILE A 70 8.29 -13.25 -19.26
N ILE A 71 9.39 -12.93 -18.61
CA ILE A 71 9.65 -13.37 -17.23
C ILE A 71 9.29 -12.27 -16.22
N ILE A 72 9.07 -12.66 -14.95
CA ILE A 72 8.66 -11.71 -13.89
C ILE A 72 9.70 -10.60 -13.69
N SER A 73 11.00 -10.88 -13.86
CA SER A 73 12.01 -9.83 -13.77
C SER A 73 11.82 -8.73 -14.79
N GLU A 74 11.49 -9.06 -16.04
CA GLU A 74 11.21 -8.06 -17.07
C GLU A 74 9.97 -7.23 -16.73
N LEU A 75 8.88 -7.87 -16.27
CA LEU A 75 7.70 -7.15 -15.78
C LEU A 75 8.04 -6.20 -14.63
N GLY A 76 8.90 -6.66 -13.72
CA GLY A 76 9.32 -5.88 -12.55
C GLY A 76 10.13 -4.65 -12.93
N GLU A 77 11.11 -4.81 -13.82
CA GLU A 77 11.94 -3.70 -14.29
C GLU A 77 11.11 -2.65 -15.05
N GLU A 78 10.22 -3.10 -15.93
CA GLU A 78 9.30 -2.18 -16.63
C GLU A 78 8.37 -1.44 -15.66
N ALA A 79 7.88 -2.13 -14.64
CA ALA A 79 7.04 -1.48 -13.62
C ALA A 79 7.83 -0.44 -12.80
N LYS A 80 9.09 -0.71 -12.46
CA LYS A 80 9.96 0.26 -11.77
C LYS A 80 10.21 1.48 -12.67
N GLN A 81 10.49 1.26 -13.96
CA GLN A 81 10.69 2.35 -14.90
C GLN A 81 9.41 3.18 -15.05
N TRP A 82 8.25 2.54 -15.19
CA TRP A 82 6.96 3.23 -15.23
C TRP A 82 6.71 4.10 -13.99
N TYR A 83 7.04 3.61 -12.80
CA TYR A 83 6.93 4.40 -11.55
C TYR A 83 7.84 5.62 -11.55
N LYS A 84 9.04 5.49 -12.10
CA LYS A 84 10.01 6.58 -12.25
C LYS A 84 9.52 7.63 -13.25
N ASP A 85 9.07 7.20 -14.44
CA ASP A 85 8.59 8.08 -15.51
C ASP A 85 7.32 8.87 -15.13
N HIS A 86 6.56 8.37 -14.16
CA HIS A 86 5.33 9.01 -13.69
C HIS A 86 5.49 9.68 -12.31
N ASP A 87 6.71 9.95 -11.86
CA ASP A 87 7.04 10.62 -10.60
C ASP A 87 6.23 10.11 -9.40
N LYS A 88 6.09 8.77 -9.27
CA LYS A 88 5.32 8.19 -8.17
C LYS A 88 6.04 8.39 -6.84
N ARG A 89 5.36 8.99 -5.85
CA ARG A 89 5.92 9.32 -4.54
C ARG A 89 6.44 8.12 -3.76
N ASP A 90 5.90 6.94 -4.01
CA ASP A 90 6.27 5.69 -3.36
C ASP A 90 7.30 4.86 -4.15
N LEU A 91 7.96 5.46 -5.17
CA LEU A 91 8.96 4.81 -6.02
C LEU A 91 9.98 3.99 -5.23
N ARG A 92 10.61 4.59 -4.21
CA ARG A 92 11.62 3.90 -3.39
C ARG A 92 11.09 2.63 -2.73
N THR A 93 9.87 2.73 -2.16
CA THR A 93 9.23 1.59 -1.47
C THR A 93 8.77 0.52 -2.45
N PHE A 94 8.24 0.93 -3.60
CA PHE A 94 7.85 0.04 -4.68
C PHE A 94 9.06 -0.71 -5.21
N THR A 95 10.14 0.01 -5.56
CA THR A 95 11.40 -0.56 -6.07
C THR A 95 11.98 -1.59 -5.10
N GLY A 96 12.14 -1.24 -3.81
CA GLY A 96 12.72 -2.18 -2.84
C GLY A 96 11.90 -3.45 -2.65
N ARG A 97 10.56 -3.39 -2.76
CA ARG A 97 9.72 -4.60 -2.74
C ARG A 97 9.81 -5.37 -4.05
N MET A 98 9.85 -4.67 -5.18
CA MET A 98 9.96 -5.31 -6.49
C MET A 98 11.31 -6.00 -6.66
N ASP A 99 12.40 -5.44 -6.15
CA ASP A 99 13.72 -6.06 -6.19
C ASP A 99 13.74 -7.42 -5.47
N LEU A 100 13.04 -7.54 -4.33
CA LEU A 100 12.91 -8.84 -3.66
C LEU A 100 12.06 -9.82 -4.48
N ILE A 101 10.96 -9.35 -5.08
CA ILE A 101 10.12 -10.18 -5.97
C ILE A 101 10.95 -10.69 -7.16
N ILE A 102 11.74 -9.83 -7.78
CA ILE A 102 12.62 -10.17 -8.90
C ILE A 102 13.68 -11.19 -8.45
N LYS A 103 14.27 -10.99 -7.28
CA LYS A 103 15.25 -11.92 -6.73
C LYS A 103 14.70 -13.34 -6.56
N GLU A 104 13.46 -13.49 -6.12
CA GLU A 104 12.89 -14.78 -5.72
C GLU A 104 12.00 -15.41 -6.80
N LEU A 105 11.32 -14.62 -7.61
CA LEU A 105 10.40 -15.09 -8.63
C LEU A 105 10.79 -14.68 -10.06
N GLY A 106 11.83 -13.89 -10.23
CA GLY A 106 12.15 -13.20 -11.47
C GLY A 106 12.36 -14.10 -12.69
N SER A 107 12.91 -15.29 -12.50
CA SER A 107 13.16 -16.26 -13.58
C SER A 107 11.90 -17.00 -14.09
N ARG A 108 10.76 -16.84 -13.41
CA ARG A 108 9.51 -17.52 -13.78
C ARG A 108 8.87 -16.84 -14.98
N ALA A 109 8.40 -17.65 -15.95
CA ALA A 109 7.58 -17.16 -17.06
C ALA A 109 6.24 -16.63 -16.53
N ALA A 110 5.94 -15.35 -16.75
CA ALA A 110 4.83 -14.64 -16.13
C ALA A 110 3.45 -15.28 -16.42
N ASP A 111 3.20 -15.70 -17.67
CA ASP A 111 1.93 -16.33 -18.05
C ASP A 111 1.71 -17.73 -17.43
N THR A 112 2.77 -18.39 -16.95
CA THR A 112 2.68 -19.73 -16.37
C THR A 112 2.43 -19.72 -14.87
N VAL A 113 2.65 -18.59 -14.21
CA VAL A 113 2.49 -18.48 -12.75
C VAL A 113 1.03 -18.64 -12.34
N LYS A 114 0.81 -19.50 -11.35
CA LYS A 114 -0.52 -19.79 -10.80
C LYS A 114 -0.77 -18.98 -9.51
N PRO A 115 -2.02 -18.63 -9.19
CA PRO A 115 -2.35 -17.95 -7.93
C PRO A 115 -1.81 -18.68 -6.69
N LYS A 116 -1.89 -20.02 -6.68
CA LYS A 116 -1.37 -20.85 -5.58
C LYS A 116 0.14 -20.65 -5.36
N GLU A 117 0.93 -20.57 -6.42
CA GLU A 117 2.39 -20.36 -6.30
C GLU A 117 2.73 -19.00 -5.66
N ILE A 118 1.93 -17.97 -5.96
CA ILE A 118 2.07 -16.65 -5.34
C ILE A 118 1.67 -16.72 -3.86
N ASP A 119 0.60 -17.42 -3.54
CA ASP A 119 0.14 -17.60 -2.16
C ASP A 119 1.14 -18.39 -1.33
N ASP A 120 1.69 -19.48 -1.88
CA ASP A 120 2.73 -20.28 -1.27
C ASP A 120 4.01 -19.45 -1.04
N TRP A 121 4.41 -18.63 -2.02
CA TRP A 121 5.53 -17.69 -1.88
C TRP A 121 5.29 -16.67 -0.77
N LEU A 122 4.12 -16.03 -0.71
CA LEU A 122 3.80 -15.11 0.39
C LEU A 122 3.79 -15.83 1.75
N SER A 123 3.41 -17.10 1.77
CA SER A 123 3.35 -17.91 2.99
C SER A 123 4.73 -18.37 3.45
N SER A 124 5.68 -18.57 2.54
CA SER A 124 7.07 -18.97 2.85
C SER A 124 7.84 -17.92 3.66
N HIS A 125 7.27 -16.74 3.88
CA HIS A 125 7.85 -15.67 4.71
C HIS A 125 7.13 -15.57 6.07
N PRO A 126 7.46 -16.41 7.06
CA PRO A 126 6.74 -16.47 8.34
C PRO A 126 6.89 -15.19 9.18
N ARG A 127 7.98 -14.43 8.98
CA ARG A 127 8.23 -13.16 9.67
C ARG A 127 7.44 -11.97 9.10
N TRP A 128 6.81 -12.14 7.94
CA TRP A 128 6.00 -11.07 7.35
C TRP A 128 4.62 -11.03 7.99
N SER A 129 4.24 -9.85 8.46
CA SER A 129 2.85 -9.60 8.90
C SER A 129 1.87 -9.75 7.72
N PRO A 130 0.58 -10.01 7.98
CA PRO A 130 -0.47 -10.00 6.96
C PRO A 130 -0.42 -8.74 6.08
N ALA A 131 -0.24 -7.58 6.71
CA ALA A 131 -0.12 -6.30 6.00
C ALA A 131 1.10 -6.27 5.06
N THR A 132 2.25 -6.80 5.50
CA THR A 132 3.44 -6.87 4.65
C THR A 132 3.20 -7.77 3.44
N LYS A 133 2.61 -8.94 3.64
CA LYS A 133 2.24 -9.88 2.55
C LYS A 133 1.30 -9.23 1.54
N ASN A 134 0.28 -8.52 2.02
CA ASN A 134 -0.65 -7.78 1.16
C ASN A 134 0.03 -6.65 0.36
N ARG A 135 1.04 -5.99 0.93
CA ARG A 135 1.84 -4.97 0.22
C ARG A 135 2.66 -5.58 -0.92
N TYR A 136 3.31 -6.74 -0.70
CA TYR A 136 4.03 -7.46 -1.76
C TYR A 136 3.09 -7.92 -2.87
N LYS A 137 1.94 -8.50 -2.49
CA LYS A 137 0.86 -8.84 -3.43
C LYS A 137 0.47 -7.64 -4.30
N THR A 138 0.27 -6.47 -3.69
CA THR A 138 -0.12 -5.25 -4.42
C THR A 138 0.95 -4.81 -5.42
N VAL A 139 2.23 -4.87 -5.03
CA VAL A 139 3.36 -4.51 -5.90
C VAL A 139 3.44 -5.46 -7.11
N LEU A 140 3.37 -6.77 -6.88
CA LEU A 140 3.38 -7.77 -7.96
C LEU A 140 2.16 -7.62 -8.87
N SER A 141 0.97 -7.41 -8.29
CA SER A 141 -0.27 -7.18 -9.06
C SER A 141 -0.18 -5.95 -9.95
N LYS A 142 0.52 -4.90 -9.51
CA LYS A 142 0.72 -3.69 -10.30
C LYS A 142 1.63 -3.95 -11.51
N ALA A 143 2.69 -4.74 -11.37
CA ALA A 143 3.54 -5.11 -12.49
C ALA A 143 2.76 -5.91 -13.54
N TYR A 144 1.99 -6.92 -13.12
CA TYR A 144 1.10 -7.66 -14.02
C TYR A 144 0.03 -6.78 -14.66
N GLN A 145 -0.52 -5.80 -13.93
CA GLN A 145 -1.52 -4.88 -14.49
C GLN A 145 -0.95 -4.00 -15.61
N LEU A 146 0.29 -3.54 -15.45
CA LEU A 146 0.98 -2.78 -16.49
C LEU A 146 1.29 -3.65 -17.70
N ALA A 147 1.76 -4.87 -17.49
CA ALA A 147 2.04 -5.83 -18.54
C ALA A 147 0.76 -6.24 -19.32
N LEU A 148 -0.35 -6.44 -18.61
CA LEU A 148 -1.66 -6.73 -19.21
C LEU A 148 -2.16 -5.57 -20.09
N ARG A 149 -1.94 -4.31 -19.64
CA ARG A 149 -2.29 -3.13 -20.43
C ARG A 149 -1.50 -3.03 -21.74
N ASN A 150 -0.28 -3.57 -21.74
CA ASN A 150 0.63 -3.57 -22.89
C ASN A 150 0.59 -4.91 -23.68
N ASP A 151 -0.44 -5.73 -23.48
CA ASP A 151 -0.63 -7.04 -24.14
C ASP A 151 0.54 -8.02 -24.01
N LYS A 152 1.36 -7.87 -22.95
CA LYS A 152 2.54 -8.71 -22.70
C LYS A 152 2.20 -10.01 -21.97
N VAL A 153 1.11 -10.01 -21.22
CA VAL A 153 0.56 -11.17 -20.51
C VAL A 153 -0.93 -11.29 -20.76
N SER A 154 -1.45 -12.50 -20.69
CA SER A 154 -2.87 -12.77 -20.96
C SER A 154 -3.77 -12.56 -19.72
N ARG A 155 -3.20 -12.61 -18.52
CA ARG A 155 -3.94 -12.48 -17.25
C ARG A 155 -3.05 -11.97 -16.11
N ASN A 156 -3.70 -11.50 -15.06
CA ASN A 156 -3.04 -11.18 -13.79
C ASN A 156 -3.40 -12.23 -12.73
N PRO A 157 -2.55 -13.22 -12.46
CA PRO A 157 -2.83 -14.29 -11.52
C PRO A 157 -2.92 -13.81 -10.06
N VAL A 158 -2.32 -12.65 -9.76
CA VAL A 158 -2.30 -12.10 -8.40
C VAL A 158 -3.68 -11.65 -7.93
N ARG A 159 -4.60 -11.32 -8.86
CA ARG A 159 -5.97 -10.91 -8.52
C ARG A 159 -6.77 -12.01 -7.81
N SER A 160 -6.49 -13.27 -8.16
CA SER A 160 -7.16 -14.43 -7.57
C SER A 160 -6.56 -14.86 -6.21
N VAL A 161 -5.48 -14.24 -5.77
CA VAL A 161 -4.91 -14.49 -4.43
C VAL A 161 -5.73 -13.68 -3.42
N GLU A 162 -6.18 -14.29 -2.34
CA GLU A 162 -6.96 -13.61 -1.31
C GLU A 162 -6.11 -12.60 -0.53
N HIS A 163 -6.76 -11.53 -0.07
CA HIS A 163 -6.17 -10.60 0.89
C HIS A 163 -6.14 -11.25 2.27
N ARG A 164 -5.00 -11.20 2.94
CA ARG A 164 -4.89 -11.64 4.32
C ARG A 164 -5.54 -10.61 5.24
N ASN A 165 -6.26 -11.10 6.24
CA ASN A 165 -6.86 -10.22 7.24
C ASN A 165 -5.74 -9.51 8.04
N GLU A 166 -5.72 -8.18 7.97
CA GLU A 166 -4.74 -7.32 8.66
C GLU A 166 -5.18 -6.99 10.10
N GLY A 167 -6.42 -7.36 10.47
CA GLY A 167 -7.04 -6.93 11.72
C GLY A 167 -7.26 -5.42 11.77
N ASP A 168 -7.91 -4.94 12.82
CA ASP A 168 -8.21 -3.51 12.98
C ASP A 168 -6.98 -2.66 13.34
N GLY A 169 -5.83 -3.30 13.56
CA GLY A 169 -4.63 -2.64 14.06
C GLY A 169 -4.82 -2.06 15.47
N ARG A 170 -3.77 -2.07 16.25
CA ARG A 170 -3.80 -1.55 17.62
C ARG A 170 -3.76 -0.03 17.61
N ILE A 171 -4.67 0.62 18.35
CA ILE A 171 -4.61 2.05 18.64
C ILE A 171 -3.82 2.23 19.93
N ARG A 172 -2.61 2.79 19.82
CA ARG A 172 -1.77 3.15 20.97
C ARG A 172 -1.83 4.67 21.15
N TYR A 173 -2.25 5.10 22.32
CA TYR A 173 -2.27 6.52 22.70
C TYR A 173 -1.52 6.73 24.01
N LEU A 174 -1.12 7.95 24.27
CA LEU A 174 -0.31 8.35 25.43
C LEU A 174 -1.21 8.56 26.65
N ARG A 175 -0.95 7.83 27.71
CA ARG A 175 -1.61 8.01 29.01
C ARG A 175 -1.07 9.27 29.69
N PRO A 176 -1.83 9.87 30.62
CA PRO A 176 -1.38 11.07 31.34
C PRO A 176 0.00 10.91 32.00
N GLU A 177 0.22 9.78 32.70
CA GLU A 177 1.47 9.48 33.41
C GLU A 177 2.64 9.29 32.42
N GLU A 178 2.37 8.65 31.30
CA GLU A 178 3.34 8.46 30.22
C GLU A 178 3.70 9.79 29.56
N GLU A 179 2.75 10.73 29.46
CA GLU A 179 3.02 12.06 28.91
C GLU A 179 3.98 12.84 29.80
N ILE A 180 3.77 12.80 31.13
CA ILE A 180 4.65 13.48 32.09
C ILE A 180 6.08 12.96 31.95
N SER A 181 6.25 11.64 31.97
CA SER A 181 7.57 11.02 31.88
C SER A 181 8.23 11.25 30.53
N LEU A 182 7.47 11.21 29.43
CA LEU A 182 7.99 11.46 28.10
C LEU A 182 8.38 12.93 27.88
N LYS A 183 7.62 13.87 28.43
CA LYS A 183 8.00 15.31 28.43
C LYS A 183 9.32 15.52 29.16
N ALA A 184 9.50 14.92 30.33
CA ALA A 184 10.76 15.01 31.08
C ALA A 184 11.94 14.43 30.29
N ALA A 185 11.77 13.28 29.66
CA ALA A 185 12.82 12.67 28.84
C ALA A 185 13.15 13.51 27.59
N ILE A 186 12.16 14.12 26.92
CA ILE A 186 12.40 15.02 25.79
C ILE A 186 13.12 16.29 26.26
N ALA A 187 12.69 16.88 27.39
CA ALA A 187 13.32 18.07 27.95
C ALA A 187 14.80 17.85 28.29
N SER A 188 15.14 16.66 28.80
CA SER A 188 16.51 16.29 29.11
C SER A 188 17.37 16.01 27.88
N ARG A 189 16.85 15.21 26.93
CA ARG A 189 17.66 14.67 25.82
C ARG A 189 17.66 15.54 24.56
N CYS A 190 16.53 16.17 24.27
CA CYS A 190 16.33 16.91 23.02
C CYS A 190 15.34 18.05 23.20
N PRO A 191 15.67 19.04 24.06
CA PRO A 191 14.73 20.14 24.43
C PRO A 191 14.19 20.89 23.21
N GLY A 192 14.98 21.07 22.16
CA GLY A 192 14.53 21.68 20.91
C GLY A 192 13.43 20.93 20.17
N HIS A 193 13.10 19.70 20.57
CA HIS A 193 11.99 18.96 20.01
C HIS A 193 10.69 19.08 20.83
N MET A 194 10.76 19.71 22.00
CA MET A 194 9.57 19.91 22.85
C MET A 194 8.46 20.70 22.15
N PRO A 195 8.73 21.81 21.46
CA PRO A 195 7.68 22.52 20.72
C PRO A 195 6.98 21.63 19.70
N ALA A 196 7.72 20.84 18.94
CA ALA A 196 7.15 19.92 17.96
C ALA A 196 6.31 18.81 18.60
N PHE A 197 6.72 18.30 19.76
CA PHE A 197 6.00 17.28 20.50
C PHE A 197 4.67 17.82 21.04
N VAL A 198 4.69 18.97 21.71
CA VAL A 198 3.47 19.61 22.22
C VAL A 198 2.50 19.93 21.07
N PHE A 199 3.02 20.51 20.00
CA PHE A 199 2.24 20.81 18.81
C PHE A 199 1.56 19.56 18.22
N ALA A 200 2.25 18.43 18.14
CA ALA A 200 1.69 17.16 17.65
C ALA A 200 0.52 16.67 18.51
N LEU A 201 0.64 16.79 19.84
CA LEU A 201 -0.43 16.41 20.78
C LEU A 201 -1.69 17.25 20.65
N HIS A 202 -1.54 18.53 20.26
CA HIS A 202 -2.64 19.50 20.20
C HIS A 202 -3.22 19.71 18.80
N THR A 203 -2.60 19.16 17.76
CA THR A 203 -3.09 19.29 16.37
C THR A 203 -3.41 17.96 15.71
N GLY A 204 -2.82 16.87 16.19
CA GLY A 204 -2.97 15.54 15.58
C GLY A 204 -2.51 15.43 14.14
N LEU A 205 -1.68 16.35 13.64
CA LEU A 205 -1.15 16.35 12.29
C LEU A 205 -0.33 15.09 12.00
N ARG A 206 -0.35 14.63 10.74
CA ARG A 206 0.61 13.58 10.35
C ARG A 206 2.02 14.13 10.41
N LYS A 207 3.00 13.27 10.72
CA LYS A 207 4.41 13.69 10.81
C LYS A 207 4.85 14.52 9.61
N SER A 208 4.54 14.07 8.40
CA SER A 208 4.92 14.77 7.16
C SER A 208 4.18 16.09 6.96
N GLU A 209 2.94 16.21 7.42
CA GLU A 209 2.18 17.45 7.40
C GLU A 209 2.82 18.46 8.35
N GLN A 210 3.04 18.07 9.61
CA GLN A 210 3.62 18.92 10.63
C GLN A 210 5.00 19.46 10.24
N PHE A 211 5.94 18.58 9.88
CA PHE A 211 7.30 19.00 9.51
C PHE A 211 7.39 19.62 8.11
N GLY A 212 6.29 19.58 7.36
CA GLY A 212 6.13 20.29 6.10
C GLY A 212 5.61 21.70 6.24
N LEU A 213 5.06 22.10 7.40
CA LEU A 213 4.43 23.41 7.62
C LEU A 213 5.40 24.57 7.42
N ARG A 214 4.85 25.64 6.86
CA ARG A 214 5.51 26.93 6.63
C ARG A 214 4.81 28.02 7.43
N TRP A 215 5.48 29.13 7.64
CA TRP A 215 4.85 30.31 8.26
C TRP A 215 3.69 30.87 7.44
N SER A 216 3.76 30.73 6.12
CA SER A 216 2.66 31.06 5.22
C SER A 216 1.39 30.20 5.41
N ASP A 217 1.50 29.06 6.08
CA ASP A 217 0.38 28.17 6.40
C ASP A 217 -0.31 28.55 7.72
N VAL A 218 0.17 29.58 8.45
CA VAL A 218 -0.34 29.97 9.77
C VAL A 218 -1.00 31.33 9.72
N ASP A 219 -2.29 31.37 10.04
CA ASP A 219 -3.02 32.60 10.31
C ASP A 219 -3.01 32.89 11.81
N MET A 220 -2.13 33.80 12.22
CA MET A 220 -1.95 34.16 13.62
C MET A 220 -3.17 34.93 14.17
N SER A 221 -3.87 35.67 13.34
CA SER A 221 -5.03 36.47 13.74
C SER A 221 -6.25 35.63 14.03
N ARG A 222 -6.49 34.60 13.19
CA ARG A 222 -7.58 33.64 13.33
C ARG A 222 -7.22 32.45 14.22
N LYS A 223 -5.96 32.33 14.65
CA LYS A 223 -5.38 31.16 15.34
C LYS A 223 -5.65 29.85 14.58
N VAL A 224 -5.38 29.84 13.27
CA VAL A 224 -5.67 28.71 12.39
C VAL A 224 -4.42 28.29 11.63
N ILE A 225 -4.27 26.99 11.43
CA ILE A 225 -3.27 26.39 10.56
C ILE A 225 -3.95 25.84 9.32
N ILE A 226 -3.51 26.25 8.16
CA ILE A 226 -3.98 25.76 6.87
C ILE A 226 -3.08 24.60 6.46
N VAL A 227 -3.60 23.39 6.51
CA VAL A 227 -2.84 22.19 6.12
C VAL A 227 -3.05 21.94 4.63
N PRO A 228 -2.03 22.13 3.79
CA PRO A 228 -2.16 21.93 2.37
C PRO A 228 -2.35 20.44 2.05
N HIS A 229 -3.30 20.11 1.18
CA HIS A 229 -3.53 18.74 0.74
C HIS A 229 -3.18 18.57 -0.75
N PRO A 230 -1.95 18.13 -1.08
CA PRO A 230 -1.43 18.16 -2.45
C PRO A 230 -2.13 17.20 -3.43
N LYS A 231 -2.94 16.25 -2.94
CA LYS A 231 -3.60 15.25 -3.83
C LYS A 231 -4.99 15.65 -4.33
N ASN A 232 -5.75 16.45 -3.57
CA ASN A 232 -7.16 16.73 -3.85
C ASN A 232 -7.49 18.22 -3.91
N ASN A 233 -6.50 19.09 -3.89
CA ASN A 233 -6.64 20.55 -3.84
C ASN A 233 -7.61 21.06 -2.74
N ARG A 234 -7.84 20.25 -1.69
CA ARG A 234 -8.64 20.59 -0.53
C ARG A 234 -7.73 20.77 0.66
N SER A 235 -7.43 22.00 1.02
CA SER A 235 -6.82 22.32 2.32
C SER A 235 -7.83 22.06 3.44
N ARG A 236 -7.33 21.78 4.64
CA ARG A 236 -8.16 21.80 5.84
C ARG A 236 -7.59 22.78 6.85
N GLU A 237 -8.46 23.42 7.56
CA GLU A 237 -8.10 24.33 8.65
C GLU A 237 -8.09 23.57 9.98
N ILE A 238 -7.10 23.84 10.81
CA ILE A 238 -7.01 23.33 12.18
C ILE A 238 -6.95 24.55 13.09
N THR A 239 -7.97 24.71 13.93
CA THR A 239 -7.97 25.75 14.95
C THR A 239 -6.98 25.39 16.05
N MET A 240 -6.13 26.33 16.43
CA MET A 240 -5.18 26.17 17.51
C MET A 240 -5.86 26.44 18.85
N ASN A 241 -5.67 25.56 19.82
CA ASN A 241 -5.96 25.88 21.21
C ASN A 241 -4.84 26.77 21.80
N GLU A 242 -5.04 27.32 23.00
CA GLU A 242 -4.09 28.26 23.62
C GLU A 242 -2.69 27.67 23.77
N THR A 243 -2.56 26.41 24.16
CA THR A 243 -1.25 25.73 24.29
C THR A 243 -0.53 25.66 22.95
N CYS A 244 -1.23 25.26 21.89
CA CYS A 244 -0.67 25.19 20.53
C CYS A 244 -0.28 26.60 20.03
N PHE A 245 -1.13 27.58 20.28
CA PHE A 245 -0.90 28.96 19.87
C PHE A 245 0.33 29.56 20.56
N THR A 246 0.50 29.35 21.88
CA THR A 246 1.69 29.78 22.63
C THR A 246 2.97 29.20 22.03
N VAL A 247 2.96 27.90 21.73
CA VAL A 247 4.11 27.24 21.06
C VAL A 247 4.44 27.92 19.73
N ILE A 248 3.44 28.20 18.92
CA ILE A 248 3.62 28.87 17.61
C ILE A 248 4.12 30.30 17.77
N GLN A 249 3.61 31.05 18.74
CA GLN A 249 4.07 32.41 19.03
C GLN A 249 5.55 32.44 19.44
N ASP A 250 5.96 31.50 20.31
CA ASP A 250 7.35 31.44 20.76
C ASP A 250 8.31 31.04 19.62
N LEU A 251 7.90 30.10 18.77
CA LEU A 251 8.66 29.76 17.57
C LEU A 251 8.73 30.93 16.58
N TYR A 252 7.64 31.72 16.46
CA TYR A 252 7.57 32.87 15.58
C TYR A 252 8.51 34.03 16.02
N LYS A 253 8.55 34.33 17.33
CA LYS A 253 9.47 35.34 17.90
C LYS A 253 10.93 35.03 17.61
N ASN A 254 11.27 33.74 17.64
CA ASN A 254 12.64 33.26 17.48
C ASN A 254 12.93 32.72 16.08
N ARG A 255 12.06 33.04 15.08
CA ARG A 255 12.22 32.51 13.74
C ARG A 255 13.42 33.15 13.03
N PRO A 256 14.24 32.36 12.34
CA PRO A 256 15.20 32.85 11.36
C PRO A 256 14.47 33.23 10.04
N ASP A 257 15.18 33.89 9.12
CA ASP A 257 14.69 34.27 7.79
C ASP A 257 14.44 33.08 6.87
N ASP A 258 13.61 32.14 7.31
CA ASP A 258 13.22 30.97 6.56
C ASP A 258 11.75 30.64 6.88
N ASP A 259 11.05 30.12 5.90
CA ASP A 259 9.63 29.87 5.91
C ASP A 259 9.19 28.63 6.72
N ARG A 260 10.12 27.74 7.15
CA ARG A 260 9.78 26.51 7.89
C ARG A 260 9.60 26.75 9.39
N ILE A 261 8.51 26.18 9.96
CA ILE A 261 8.18 26.32 11.40
C ILE A 261 9.11 25.46 12.26
N PHE A 262 9.22 24.17 11.94
CA PHE A 262 10.00 23.23 12.76
C PHE A 262 11.40 23.03 12.19
N ARG A 263 12.42 23.39 12.99
CA ARG A 263 13.83 23.33 12.61
C ARG A 263 14.66 22.57 13.62
N SER A 264 15.80 22.07 13.17
CA SER A 264 16.76 21.39 14.02
C SER A 264 17.70 22.39 14.69
N ASP A 265 17.79 22.36 16.02
CA ASP A 265 18.75 23.16 16.78
C ASP A 265 20.19 22.80 16.44
N ARG A 266 20.45 21.54 16.10
CA ARG A 266 21.76 21.05 15.72
C ARG A 266 22.23 21.55 14.36
N TYR A 267 21.29 21.88 13.47
CA TYR A 267 21.53 22.35 12.11
C TYR A 267 20.69 23.59 11.85
N LYS A 268 21.07 24.72 12.45
CA LYS A 268 20.31 26.00 12.51
C LYS A 268 19.69 26.51 11.20
N LYS A 269 20.05 25.92 10.06
CA LYS A 269 19.53 26.30 8.73
C LYS A 269 18.79 25.17 8.01
N ARG A 270 18.54 24.01 8.61
CA ARG A 270 17.85 22.91 7.94
C ARG A 270 16.55 22.55 8.62
N PRO A 271 15.46 22.30 7.86
CA PRO A 271 14.21 21.78 8.40
C PRO A 271 14.45 20.47 9.14
N ILE A 272 13.67 20.19 10.17
CA ILE A 272 13.64 18.86 10.78
C ILE A 272 13.11 17.89 9.74
N ILE A 273 14.00 17.07 9.17
CA ILE A 273 13.64 16.04 8.20
C ILE A 273 13.26 14.74 8.92
N ASP A 274 13.96 14.42 10.00
CA ASP A 274 13.70 13.21 10.78
C ASP A 274 14.00 13.39 12.27
N ILE A 275 12.94 13.37 13.07
CA ILE A 275 12.96 13.39 14.53
C ILE A 275 13.05 11.97 15.12
N LYS A 276 13.02 10.92 14.29
CA LYS A 276 12.78 9.54 14.69
C LYS A 276 13.76 9.08 15.75
N LYS A 277 15.07 9.20 15.50
CA LYS A 277 16.11 8.70 16.41
C LYS A 277 16.08 9.37 17.79
N ALA A 278 15.92 10.70 17.82
CA ALA A 278 15.87 11.46 19.08
C ALA A 278 14.62 11.09 19.89
N PHE A 279 13.47 11.01 19.21
CA PHE A 279 12.21 10.65 19.84
C PHE A 279 12.21 9.19 20.34
N GLU A 280 12.67 8.23 19.53
CA GLU A 280 12.77 6.82 19.94
C GLU A 280 13.72 6.65 21.14
N SER A 281 14.78 7.44 21.22
CA SER A 281 15.68 7.44 22.38
C SER A 281 14.97 7.93 23.65
N ALA A 282 14.19 9.00 23.57
CA ALA A 282 13.39 9.49 24.70
C ALA A 282 12.30 8.48 25.13
N VAL A 283 11.61 7.89 24.16
CA VAL A 283 10.60 6.83 24.44
C VAL A 283 11.24 5.62 25.11
N LYS A 284 12.42 5.19 24.67
CA LYS A 284 13.12 4.05 25.27
C LYS A 284 13.50 4.29 26.73
N GLU A 285 13.89 5.53 27.07
CA GLU A 285 14.23 5.90 28.45
C GLU A 285 13.03 5.77 29.40
N THR A 286 11.84 6.15 28.93
CA THR A 286 10.61 6.08 29.72
C THR A 286 10.02 4.68 29.81
N LYS A 287 10.60 3.69 29.13
CA LYS A 287 10.08 2.31 29.03
C LYS A 287 8.65 2.23 28.47
N ILE A 288 8.19 3.23 27.74
CA ILE A 288 6.89 3.24 27.07
C ILE A 288 6.97 2.31 25.85
N GLU A 289 6.19 1.23 25.88
CA GLU A 289 6.20 0.22 24.81
C GLU A 289 5.34 0.63 23.61
N ASP A 290 5.72 0.17 22.43
CA ASP A 290 4.99 0.31 21.18
C ASP A 290 4.59 1.75 20.83
N PHE A 291 5.38 2.73 21.23
CA PHE A 291 5.07 4.15 21.04
C PHE A 291 5.93 4.80 19.96
N THR A 292 5.28 5.36 18.97
CA THR A 292 5.90 6.06 17.84
C THR A 292 5.37 7.49 17.73
N TRP A 293 6.01 8.33 16.90
CA TRP A 293 5.49 9.69 16.64
C TRP A 293 4.04 9.70 16.16
N HIS A 294 3.61 8.68 15.42
CA HIS A 294 2.22 8.59 14.95
C HIS A 294 1.22 8.36 16.10
N CYS A 295 1.67 7.79 17.21
CA CYS A 295 0.82 7.61 18.40
C CYS A 295 0.40 8.92 19.05
N LEU A 296 1.14 10.04 18.83
CA LEU A 296 0.72 11.38 19.25
C LEU A 296 -0.59 11.80 18.57
N ARG A 297 -0.73 11.48 17.29
CA ARG A 297 -1.98 11.69 16.57
C ARG A 297 -3.10 10.78 17.09
N HIS A 298 -2.80 9.53 17.40
CA HIS A 298 -3.76 8.65 18.07
C HIS A 298 -4.20 9.24 19.42
N THR A 299 -3.26 9.81 20.18
CA THR A 299 -3.55 10.50 21.44
C THR A 299 -4.50 11.69 21.26
N PHE A 300 -4.23 12.56 20.29
CA PHE A 300 -5.11 13.68 19.98
C PHE A 300 -6.54 13.24 19.67
N ILE A 301 -6.68 12.26 18.77
CA ILE A 301 -7.99 11.73 18.36
C ILE A 301 -8.72 11.08 19.54
N THR A 302 -8.02 10.23 20.29
CA THR A 302 -8.60 9.54 21.45
C THR A 302 -9.08 10.56 22.50
N ARG A 303 -8.29 11.59 22.79
CA ARG A 303 -8.66 12.65 23.73
C ARG A 303 -9.88 13.44 23.32
N LEU A 304 -9.98 13.79 22.02
CA LEU A 304 -11.19 14.46 21.50
C LEU A 304 -12.43 13.58 21.65
N VAL A 305 -12.31 12.29 21.33
CA VAL A 305 -13.41 11.33 21.49
C VAL A 305 -13.78 11.18 22.97
N GLN A 306 -12.81 11.05 23.87
CA GLN A 306 -13.03 11.00 25.32
C GLN A 306 -13.67 12.27 25.87
N ALA A 307 -13.34 13.45 25.29
CA ALA A 307 -13.95 14.74 25.63
C ALA A 307 -15.36 14.92 25.05
N GLY A 308 -15.91 13.95 24.33
CA GLY A 308 -17.27 14.00 23.82
C GLY A 308 -17.43 14.72 22.50
N VAL A 309 -16.35 15.02 21.82
CA VAL A 309 -16.42 15.65 20.47
C VAL A 309 -17.02 14.64 19.50
N ASP A 310 -17.97 15.07 18.69
CA ASP A 310 -18.62 14.21 17.70
C ASP A 310 -17.63 13.68 16.66
N LEU A 311 -17.89 12.47 16.16
CA LEU A 311 -16.96 11.78 15.27
C LEU A 311 -16.75 12.47 13.91
N ARG A 312 -17.68 13.29 13.45
CA ARG A 312 -17.52 14.07 12.20
C ARG A 312 -16.53 15.20 12.39
N THR A 313 -16.65 15.94 13.50
CA THR A 313 -15.69 16.97 13.87
C THR A 313 -14.29 16.37 14.07
N VAL A 314 -14.18 15.23 14.78
CA VAL A 314 -12.92 14.50 14.94
C VAL A 314 -12.35 14.05 13.59
N GLN A 315 -13.20 13.55 12.69
CA GLN A 315 -12.81 13.17 11.33
C GLN A 315 -12.19 14.35 10.58
N TYR A 316 -12.85 15.50 10.62
CA TYR A 316 -12.39 16.72 9.95
C TYR A 316 -11.04 17.19 10.50
N LEU A 317 -10.92 17.36 11.83
CA LEU A 317 -9.69 17.79 12.49
C LEU A 317 -8.53 16.82 12.23
N ALA A 318 -8.79 15.53 12.32
CA ALA A 318 -7.80 14.51 11.99
C ALA A 318 -7.47 14.46 10.49
N GLY A 319 -8.33 14.90 9.60
CA GLY A 319 -8.18 14.74 8.14
C GLY A 319 -8.24 13.28 7.73
N HIS A 320 -9.22 12.54 8.26
CA HIS A 320 -9.52 11.17 7.85
C HIS A 320 -10.39 11.18 6.61
N GLN A 321 -10.05 10.37 5.60
CA GLN A 321 -10.80 10.30 4.35
C GLN A 321 -12.18 9.66 4.51
N SER A 322 -12.37 8.82 5.53
CA SER A 322 -13.65 8.17 5.80
C SER A 322 -13.97 8.17 7.29
N LEU A 323 -15.28 8.15 7.61
CA LEU A 323 -15.75 8.04 8.98
C LEU A 323 -15.34 6.70 9.63
N ALA A 324 -15.22 5.63 8.85
CA ALA A 324 -14.77 4.34 9.32
C ALA A 324 -13.37 4.41 9.97
N MET A 325 -12.47 5.26 9.45
CA MET A 325 -11.15 5.47 10.08
C MET A 325 -11.26 6.10 11.46
N THR A 326 -12.24 6.98 11.68
CA THR A 326 -12.49 7.65 12.98
C THR A 326 -13.31 6.75 13.90
N GLY A 327 -14.24 5.95 13.37
CA GLY A 327 -15.08 5.01 14.11
C GLY A 327 -14.27 4.02 14.94
N ARG A 328 -13.03 3.72 14.54
CA ARG A 328 -12.10 2.88 15.32
C ARG A 328 -11.80 3.43 16.73
N TYR A 329 -12.05 4.71 16.97
CA TYR A 329 -11.82 5.35 18.28
C TYR A 329 -13.08 5.44 19.13
N ALA A 330 -14.26 5.13 18.60
CA ALA A 330 -15.54 5.30 19.29
C ALA A 330 -15.60 4.54 20.63
N HIS A 331 -14.94 3.38 20.72
CA HIS A 331 -14.91 2.56 21.93
C HIS A 331 -14.13 3.18 23.10
N PHE A 332 -13.36 4.26 22.88
CA PHE A 332 -12.63 4.94 23.97
C PHE A 332 -13.49 5.90 24.79
N ALA A 333 -14.76 6.08 24.47
CA ALA A 333 -15.69 6.93 25.20
C ALA A 333 -16.96 6.19 25.64
N PRO A 334 -16.88 5.10 26.43
CA PRO A 334 -18.04 4.33 26.84
C PRO A 334 -19.02 5.16 27.72
N ALA A 335 -18.53 6.13 28.47
CA ALA A 335 -19.36 7.02 29.28
C ALA A 335 -20.34 7.84 28.43
N LEU A 336 -19.98 8.18 27.18
CA LEU A 336 -20.88 8.91 26.27
C LEU A 336 -22.08 8.06 25.86
N ASN A 337 -21.88 6.75 25.69
CA ASN A 337 -22.97 5.83 25.34
C ASN A 337 -24.00 5.79 26.50
N GLN A 338 -23.55 5.71 27.74
CA GLN A 338 -24.42 5.74 28.92
C GLN A 338 -25.14 7.09 29.04
N ALA A 339 -24.44 8.20 28.87
CA ALA A 339 -25.03 9.53 28.90
C ALA A 339 -26.05 9.74 27.77
N ALA A 340 -25.80 9.21 26.59
CA ALA A 340 -26.74 9.27 25.47
C ALA A 340 -28.02 8.49 25.75
N VAL A 341 -27.92 7.27 26.30
CA VAL A 341 -29.10 6.47 26.62
C VAL A 341 -29.90 7.10 27.76
N ARG A 342 -29.25 7.66 28.80
CA ARG A 342 -29.91 8.38 29.89
C ARG A 342 -30.75 9.56 29.45
N ARG A 343 -30.49 10.15 28.28
CA ARG A 343 -31.32 11.22 27.68
C ARG A 343 -32.71 10.75 27.24
N LEU A 344 -32.91 9.43 27.17
CA LEU A 344 -34.20 8.83 26.85
C LEU A 344 -35.05 8.60 28.12
N ASP A 345 -34.47 8.74 29.30
CA ASP A 345 -35.23 8.64 30.56
C ASP A 345 -36.24 9.80 30.62
N PRO A 346 -37.48 9.55 31.13
CA PRO A 346 -38.48 10.60 31.22
C PRO A 346 -37.95 11.74 32.11
N ILE A 347 -38.12 12.97 31.60
CA ILE A 347 -37.86 14.17 32.43
C ILE A 347 -38.82 14.10 33.60
N ALA A 348 -38.30 13.94 34.82
CA ALA A 348 -39.12 14.03 36.00
C ALA A 348 -39.77 15.42 36.03
N VAL A 349 -41.09 15.46 35.73
CA VAL A 349 -41.89 16.67 35.86
C VAL A 349 -42.08 16.87 37.35
N HIS A 350 -41.36 17.81 37.92
CA HIS A 350 -41.56 18.31 39.29
C HIS A 350 -42.57 19.43 39.31
#